data_3fe4902ab311bdba47a2d6bd7fa68ea9
#
_entry.id   3fe4902ab311bdba47a2d6bd7fa68ea9
#
_cell.length_a   1.000
_cell.length_b   1.000
_cell.length_c   1.000
_cell.angle_alpha   90.00
_cell.angle_beta   90.00
_cell.angle_gamma   90.00
#
_symmetry.space_group_name_H-M   'P 1'
#
loop_
_entity.id
_entity.type
_entity.pdbx_description
1 polymer ?
#
loop_
_entity_poly.entity_id
_entity_poly.type
_entity_poly.pdbx_seq_one_letter_code
_entity_poly.pdbx_strand_id
1 'polypeptide(L)'
;MQLTTPSVNITVGFRTIICGLIVLLGLSACGGSDSSSSDYTYAYVQFYNASPNGANVEMREVDGDSFGSAQFGDTTSMYSLESGELELEFIRTDSDDQEVLIDTITVDLREGYKTLIVMSGDFAAPSFSNYQYERKTLEDHFRLFALSVTADNASYDFYMSESGDPFEAANYLGSANAGDLGEFVFWDADDDSDYFDEGEYTIYLTEPGSDEVIFESQTIDFIYETEYVLTLRDVSGAIQEGLVVDTILNSSTVTALTDVEADSQYRIYNSSNIDADLQVSFGGNTDEEDVSFTLSAGELSSFTAIRYGDYRVTVTDPTGSATSLNNKLITLNQGESKAILIYNNDDKLGAATFVESGLPQAYDKTVNFINLVNDFDDVDFYLVRNDETIDTAEYDLQNLEFGESASEVLPSDYYEVIAVYEDDNGEQVLLDRTALFGFVEEENYIVTVEPADTATGYEIRVLY
;
A
#
# COMPACT_ATOMS: atom_id res chain seq x y z
N MET A 1 41.95 31.53 -23.30
CA MET A 1 42.25 30.14 -22.94
C MET A 1 41.02 29.32 -23.28
N GLN A 2 41.03 28.67 -24.45
CA GLN A 2 39.90 27.93 -25.01
C GLN A 2 39.91 26.52 -24.40
N LEU A 3 38.79 26.09 -23.83
CA LEU A 3 38.56 24.72 -23.39
C LEU A 3 37.78 23.98 -24.49
N THR A 4 38.41 22.99 -25.07
CA THR A 4 37.85 22.07 -26.06
C THR A 4 37.17 20.88 -25.37
N THR A 5 35.91 20.64 -25.66
CA THR A 5 35.16 19.43 -25.30
C THR A 5 35.37 18.33 -26.34
N PRO A 6 35.56 17.06 -25.96
CA PRO A 6 35.59 15.97 -26.92
C PRO A 6 34.17 15.45 -27.22
N SER A 7 33.86 15.39 -28.51
CA SER A 7 32.66 14.75 -29.04
C SER A 7 32.86 13.23 -29.16
N VAL A 8 31.94 12.45 -28.57
CA VAL A 8 31.86 11.00 -28.75
C VAL A 8 30.89 10.72 -29.91
N ASN A 9 31.42 10.17 -31.00
CA ASN A 9 30.61 9.65 -32.11
C ASN A 9 30.19 8.22 -31.84
N ILE A 10 28.88 7.98 -31.70
CA ILE A 10 28.28 6.65 -31.69
C ILE A 10 27.77 6.33 -33.09
N THR A 11 28.43 5.40 -33.77
CA THR A 11 28.01 4.89 -35.09
C THR A 11 27.01 3.75 -34.89
N VAL A 12 25.75 3.96 -35.22
CA VAL A 12 24.71 2.93 -35.26
C VAL A 12 24.72 2.28 -36.64
N GLY A 13 25.12 1.02 -36.69
CA GLY A 13 25.08 0.20 -37.87
C GLY A 13 23.69 -0.35 -38.17
N PHE A 14 23.05 0.12 -39.23
CA PHE A 14 21.84 -0.46 -39.81
C PHE A 14 22.18 -1.77 -40.53
N ARG A 15 21.64 -2.88 -40.10
CA ARG A 15 21.59 -4.14 -40.84
C ARG A 15 20.21 -4.30 -41.46
N THR A 16 20.19 -4.11 -42.78
CA THR A 16 19.04 -4.36 -43.66
C THR A 16 18.90 -5.86 -43.87
N ILE A 17 17.80 -6.47 -43.42
CA ILE A 17 17.41 -7.84 -43.75
C ILE A 17 16.36 -7.76 -44.88
N ILE A 18 16.74 -8.22 -46.05
CA ILE A 18 15.85 -8.44 -47.18
C ILE A 18 15.20 -9.79 -47.02
N CYS A 19 13.89 -9.87 -46.76
CA CYS A 19 13.09 -11.08 -46.84
C CYS A 19 12.42 -11.16 -48.22
N GLY A 20 12.82 -12.16 -48.99
CA GLY A 20 12.29 -12.47 -50.32
C GLY A 20 10.85 -13.01 -50.25
N LEU A 21 10.06 -12.49 -51.15
CA LEU A 21 8.67 -12.87 -51.42
C LEU A 21 8.66 -14.18 -52.24
N ILE A 22 8.19 -15.29 -51.68
CA ILE A 22 7.87 -16.51 -52.43
C ILE A 22 6.35 -16.63 -52.56
N VAL A 23 5.85 -16.36 -53.74
CA VAL A 23 4.46 -16.65 -54.15
C VAL A 23 4.39 -18.13 -54.56
N LEU A 24 3.60 -18.95 -53.86
CA LEU A 24 3.20 -20.26 -54.24
C LEU A 24 1.69 -20.32 -54.43
N LEU A 25 1.24 -20.36 -55.67
CA LEU A 25 -0.10 -20.78 -56.08
C LEU A 25 -0.23 -22.31 -55.93
N GLY A 26 -1.19 -22.75 -55.15
CA GLY A 26 -1.49 -24.18 -54.95
C GLY A 26 -2.94 -24.47 -54.66
N LEU A 27 -3.72 -24.61 -55.73
CA LEU A 27 -4.84 -25.56 -55.93
C LEU A 27 -5.82 -25.85 -54.76
N SER A 28 -7.04 -25.40 -55.00
CA SER A 28 -8.26 -25.85 -54.38
C SER A 28 -8.44 -27.36 -54.42
N ALA A 29 -8.52 -28.02 -53.26
CA ALA A 29 -9.13 -29.32 -53.11
C ALA A 29 -10.34 -29.17 -52.20
N CYS A 30 -11.49 -29.28 -52.77
CA CYS A 30 -12.78 -29.40 -52.08
C CYS A 30 -12.79 -30.77 -51.39
N GLY A 31 -12.66 -30.82 -50.08
CA GLY A 31 -12.84 -31.96 -49.22
C GLY A 31 -13.69 -31.51 -48.04
N GLY A 32 -14.97 -31.82 -48.07
CA GLY A 32 -15.81 -31.62 -46.91
C GLY A 32 -15.31 -32.49 -45.75
N SER A 33 -14.79 -31.83 -44.75
CA SER A 33 -14.75 -32.35 -43.39
C SER A 33 -15.62 -31.45 -42.56
N ASP A 34 -16.66 -31.99 -41.98
CA ASP A 34 -17.37 -31.40 -40.88
C ASP A 34 -16.32 -31.07 -39.81
N SER A 35 -15.77 -29.85 -39.88
CA SER A 35 -15.16 -29.21 -38.72
C SER A 35 -16.34 -28.88 -37.82
N SER A 36 -16.62 -29.71 -36.85
CA SER A 36 -17.25 -29.26 -35.63
C SER A 36 -16.41 -28.10 -35.16
N SER A 37 -16.79 -26.85 -35.44
CA SER A 37 -16.39 -25.71 -34.66
C SER A 37 -16.86 -26.05 -33.27
N SER A 38 -15.98 -26.47 -32.39
CA SER A 38 -16.22 -26.37 -30.98
C SER A 38 -16.45 -24.88 -30.75
N ASP A 39 -17.71 -24.49 -30.60
CA ASP A 39 -18.05 -23.17 -30.07
C ASP A 39 -17.47 -23.14 -28.67
N TYR A 40 -16.21 -22.65 -28.56
CA TYR A 40 -15.62 -22.41 -27.26
C TYR A 40 -16.40 -21.29 -26.61
N THR A 41 -17.10 -21.63 -25.56
CA THR A 41 -17.88 -20.70 -24.76
C THR A 41 -16.98 -20.14 -23.70
N TYR A 42 -16.60 -18.88 -23.84
CA TYR A 42 -15.68 -18.21 -22.93
C TYR A 42 -16.40 -17.66 -21.71
N ALA A 43 -15.82 -17.90 -20.57
CA ALA A 43 -16.05 -17.21 -19.31
C ALA A 43 -14.82 -16.39 -18.93
N TYR A 44 -14.96 -15.50 -17.97
CA TYR A 44 -13.87 -14.61 -17.56
C TYR A 44 -13.67 -14.70 -16.06
N VAL A 45 -12.41 -14.70 -15.60
CA VAL A 45 -12.04 -14.70 -14.19
C VAL A 45 -11.02 -13.63 -13.90
N GLN A 46 -11.12 -13.01 -12.73
CA GLN A 46 -10.18 -12.03 -12.20
C GLN A 46 -10.15 -12.14 -10.68
N PHE A 47 -9.00 -11.96 -10.07
CA PHE A 47 -8.83 -11.97 -8.62
C PHE A 47 -8.51 -10.56 -8.11
N TYR A 48 -9.11 -10.16 -6.99
CA TYR A 48 -8.86 -8.92 -6.27
C TYR A 48 -8.49 -9.25 -4.81
N ASN A 49 -7.37 -8.68 -4.35
CA ASN A 49 -6.89 -8.84 -2.99
C ASN A 49 -7.32 -7.63 -2.14
N ALA A 50 -8.35 -7.81 -1.33
CA ALA A 50 -8.86 -6.81 -0.38
C ALA A 50 -8.48 -7.11 1.09
N SER A 51 -7.55 -8.04 1.32
CA SER A 51 -7.09 -8.38 2.67
C SER A 51 -6.02 -7.37 3.13
N PRO A 52 -6.28 -6.53 4.14
CA PRO A 52 -5.50 -5.32 4.41
C PRO A 52 -4.08 -5.60 4.93
N ASN A 53 -3.84 -6.73 5.58
CA ASN A 53 -2.54 -7.17 6.07
C ASN A 53 -1.95 -8.33 5.23
N GLY A 54 -2.39 -8.42 3.96
CA GLY A 54 -2.06 -9.51 3.04
C GLY A 54 -0.72 -9.32 2.31
N ALA A 55 -0.01 -10.42 2.13
CA ALA A 55 1.09 -10.50 1.19
C ALA A 55 0.59 -10.48 -0.27
N ASN A 56 1.52 -10.49 -1.22
CA ASN A 56 1.20 -10.75 -2.62
C ASN A 56 0.70 -12.19 -2.77
N VAL A 57 -0.47 -12.34 -3.39
CA VAL A 57 -1.14 -13.64 -3.55
C VAL A 57 -1.27 -13.99 -5.02
N GLU A 58 -0.74 -15.15 -5.39
CA GLU A 58 -0.89 -15.74 -6.70
C GLU A 58 -2.18 -16.55 -6.78
N MET A 59 -2.95 -16.38 -7.85
CA MET A 59 -4.07 -17.22 -8.22
C MET A 59 -3.66 -18.14 -9.36
N ARG A 60 -3.84 -19.45 -9.21
CA ARG A 60 -3.56 -20.44 -10.27
C ARG A 60 -4.59 -21.57 -10.29
N GLU A 61 -4.69 -22.28 -11.41
CA GLU A 61 -5.46 -23.53 -11.49
C GLU A 61 -4.71 -24.63 -10.72
N VAL A 62 -5.43 -25.48 -10.01
CA VAL A 62 -4.85 -26.65 -9.33
C VAL A 62 -4.12 -27.54 -10.34
N ASP A 63 -2.86 -27.81 -10.10
CA ASP A 63 -1.97 -28.52 -11.02
C ASP A 63 -1.87 -27.89 -12.44
N GLY A 64 -2.21 -26.59 -12.60
CA GLY A 64 -2.32 -25.93 -13.90
C GLY A 64 -1.54 -24.61 -14.01
N ASP A 65 -2.07 -23.70 -14.83
CA ASP A 65 -1.43 -22.43 -15.17
C ASP A 65 -1.68 -21.34 -14.10
N SER A 66 -0.70 -20.42 -13.95
CA SER A 66 -0.84 -19.22 -13.15
C SER A 66 -1.68 -18.17 -13.86
N PHE A 67 -2.59 -17.52 -13.13
CA PHE A 67 -3.38 -16.39 -13.57
C PHE A 67 -2.86 -15.05 -13.01
N GLY A 68 -1.60 -15.04 -12.52
CA GLY A 68 -0.95 -13.87 -11.97
C GLY A 68 -1.20 -13.68 -10.47
N SER A 69 -0.67 -12.57 -9.94
CA SER A 69 -0.72 -12.27 -8.52
C SER A 69 -1.25 -10.86 -8.28
N ALA A 70 -1.77 -10.63 -7.07
CA ALA A 70 -2.28 -9.34 -6.61
C ALA A 70 -1.79 -9.04 -5.19
N GLN A 71 -1.28 -7.83 -4.98
CA GLN A 71 -1.04 -7.26 -3.66
C GLN A 71 -2.36 -6.69 -3.11
N PHE A 72 -2.36 -6.28 -1.85
CA PHE A 72 -3.50 -5.59 -1.27
C PHE A 72 -3.91 -4.36 -2.10
N GLY A 73 -5.20 -4.25 -2.41
CA GLY A 73 -5.76 -3.19 -3.25
C GLY A 73 -5.54 -3.38 -4.76
N ASP A 74 -4.88 -4.46 -5.20
CA ASP A 74 -4.63 -4.78 -6.60
C ASP A 74 -5.45 -5.98 -7.09
N THR A 75 -5.48 -6.14 -8.43
CA THR A 75 -6.10 -7.28 -9.09
C THR A 75 -5.11 -8.03 -9.98
N THR A 76 -5.45 -9.28 -10.32
CA THR A 76 -4.85 -9.91 -11.51
C THR A 76 -5.46 -9.29 -12.78
N SER A 77 -4.83 -9.50 -13.94
CA SER A 77 -5.52 -9.27 -15.22
C SER A 77 -6.72 -10.20 -15.35
N MET A 78 -7.73 -9.80 -16.11
CA MET A 78 -8.83 -10.68 -16.46
C MET A 78 -8.37 -11.76 -17.45
N TYR A 79 -8.65 -13.02 -17.13
CA TYR A 79 -8.38 -14.18 -17.98
C TYR A 79 -9.65 -14.71 -18.64
N SER A 80 -9.51 -15.17 -19.88
CA SER A 80 -10.57 -15.81 -20.63
C SER A 80 -10.35 -17.32 -20.64
N LEU A 81 -11.32 -18.07 -20.12
CA LEU A 81 -11.26 -19.51 -19.92
C LEU A 81 -12.49 -20.19 -20.53
N GLU A 82 -12.45 -21.53 -20.66
CA GLU A 82 -13.63 -22.30 -20.98
C GLU A 82 -14.65 -22.21 -19.82
N SER A 83 -15.94 -22.14 -20.13
CA SER A 83 -16.99 -22.18 -19.11
C SER A 83 -17.06 -23.56 -18.46
N GLY A 84 -17.36 -23.63 -17.17
CA GLY A 84 -17.46 -24.84 -16.38
C GLY A 84 -16.87 -24.71 -14.99
N GLU A 85 -16.78 -25.82 -14.28
CA GLU A 85 -16.21 -25.87 -12.95
C GLU A 85 -14.68 -25.77 -13.03
N LEU A 86 -14.09 -24.84 -12.25
CA LEU A 86 -12.67 -24.59 -12.15
C LEU A 86 -12.24 -24.62 -10.69
N GLU A 87 -11.19 -25.37 -10.38
CA GLU A 87 -10.58 -25.42 -9.05
C GLU A 87 -9.34 -24.54 -9.03
N LEU A 88 -9.33 -23.55 -8.13
CA LEU A 88 -8.30 -22.52 -8.02
C LEU A 88 -7.63 -22.62 -6.67
N GLU A 89 -6.31 -22.48 -6.65
CA GLU A 89 -5.51 -22.33 -5.45
C GLU A 89 -4.91 -20.92 -5.36
N PHE A 90 -4.83 -20.44 -4.12
CA PHE A 90 -4.25 -19.14 -3.77
C PHE A 90 -3.02 -19.37 -2.93
N ILE A 91 -1.90 -18.77 -3.35
CA ILE A 91 -0.57 -19.08 -2.82
C ILE A 91 0.15 -17.77 -2.51
N ARG A 92 0.85 -17.73 -1.39
CA ARG A 92 1.86 -16.73 -1.10
C ARG A 92 3.25 -17.38 -1.14
N THR A 93 4.25 -16.57 -1.41
CA THR A 93 5.65 -16.96 -1.19
C THR A 93 6.05 -16.40 0.18
N ASP A 94 6.65 -17.24 1.02
CA ASP A 94 7.20 -16.81 2.30
C ASP A 94 8.62 -16.21 2.14
N SER A 95 9.20 -15.75 3.24
CA SER A 95 10.55 -15.19 3.27
C SER A 95 11.67 -16.15 2.89
N ASP A 96 11.43 -17.47 2.97
CA ASP A 96 12.36 -18.51 2.53
C ASP A 96 12.14 -18.92 1.05
N ASP A 97 11.43 -18.11 0.28
CA ASP A 97 11.03 -18.38 -1.11
C ASP A 97 10.21 -19.68 -1.27
N GLN A 98 9.50 -20.12 -0.20
CA GLN A 98 8.65 -21.31 -0.27
C GLN A 98 7.20 -20.91 -0.57
N GLU A 99 6.55 -21.70 -1.43
CA GLU A 99 5.13 -21.55 -1.69
C GLU A 99 4.30 -22.06 -0.50
N VAL A 100 3.42 -21.22 0.01
CA VAL A 100 2.49 -21.52 1.09
C VAL A 100 1.07 -21.42 0.55
N LEU A 101 0.35 -22.53 0.52
CA LEU A 101 -1.06 -22.55 0.16
C LEU A 101 -1.89 -21.80 1.21
N ILE A 102 -2.67 -20.82 0.76
CA ILE A 102 -3.62 -20.06 1.59
C ILE A 102 -4.97 -20.78 1.62
N ASP A 103 -5.53 -21.05 0.43
CA ASP A 103 -6.81 -21.74 0.29
C ASP A 103 -6.98 -22.33 -1.12
N THR A 104 -7.95 -23.22 -1.26
CA THR A 104 -8.39 -23.77 -2.54
C THR A 104 -9.91 -23.62 -2.65
N ILE A 105 -10.37 -22.99 -3.72
CA ILE A 105 -11.81 -22.78 -3.96
C ILE A 105 -12.23 -23.39 -5.30
N THR A 106 -13.49 -23.77 -5.39
CA THR A 106 -14.12 -24.20 -6.65
C THR A 106 -15.08 -23.12 -7.11
N VAL A 107 -14.98 -22.69 -8.37
CA VAL A 107 -15.88 -21.71 -8.98
C VAL A 107 -16.53 -22.32 -10.24
N ASP A 108 -17.80 -22.00 -10.45
CA ASP A 108 -18.53 -22.36 -11.67
C ASP A 108 -18.50 -21.19 -12.64
N LEU A 109 -17.66 -21.25 -13.67
CA LEU A 109 -17.46 -20.22 -14.67
C LEU A 109 -18.57 -20.24 -15.70
N ARG A 110 -19.41 -19.23 -15.70
CA ARG A 110 -20.56 -19.12 -16.61
C ARG A 110 -20.17 -18.42 -17.92
N GLU A 111 -20.60 -19.02 -19.04
CA GLU A 111 -20.43 -18.44 -20.38
C GLU A 111 -20.93 -16.98 -20.47
N GLY A 112 -20.09 -16.10 -21.02
CA GLY A 112 -20.39 -14.67 -21.19
C GLY A 112 -20.33 -13.84 -19.91
N TYR A 113 -19.98 -14.47 -18.76
CA TYR A 113 -19.89 -13.80 -17.47
C TYR A 113 -18.44 -13.60 -17.04
N LYS A 114 -18.22 -12.53 -16.31
CA LYS A 114 -16.99 -12.31 -15.53
C LYS A 114 -17.25 -12.74 -14.09
N THR A 115 -16.36 -13.57 -13.57
CA THR A 115 -16.28 -13.94 -12.15
C THR A 115 -15.16 -13.13 -11.51
N LEU A 116 -15.52 -12.21 -10.62
CA LEU A 116 -14.58 -11.50 -9.75
C LEU A 116 -14.46 -12.28 -8.44
N ILE A 117 -13.27 -12.79 -8.15
CA ILE A 117 -12.95 -13.46 -6.89
C ILE A 117 -12.34 -12.41 -5.97
N VAL A 118 -12.83 -12.27 -4.76
CA VAL A 118 -12.41 -11.29 -3.78
C VAL A 118 -11.91 -12.02 -2.54
N MET A 119 -10.66 -11.81 -2.17
CA MET A 119 -10.12 -12.20 -0.88
C MET A 119 -10.22 -11.01 0.07
N SER A 120 -10.78 -11.20 1.25
CA SER A 120 -11.00 -10.14 2.24
C SER A 120 -10.85 -10.65 3.67
N GLY A 121 -10.84 -9.72 4.63
CA GLY A 121 -10.65 -10.00 6.04
C GLY A 121 -9.18 -10.15 6.43
N ASP A 122 -8.93 -10.62 7.65
CA ASP A 122 -7.60 -10.84 8.18
C ASP A 122 -6.85 -11.91 7.34
N PHE A 123 -5.65 -11.58 6.90
CA PHE A 123 -4.84 -12.46 6.06
C PHE A 123 -4.39 -13.76 6.77
N ALA A 124 -4.36 -13.79 8.08
CA ALA A 124 -4.10 -15.02 8.84
C ALA A 124 -5.23 -16.05 8.67
N ALA A 125 -6.46 -15.59 8.31
CA ALA A 125 -7.62 -16.44 8.06
C ALA A 125 -8.57 -15.75 7.04
N PRO A 126 -8.16 -15.54 5.79
CA PRO A 126 -8.91 -14.75 4.82
C PRO A 126 -10.18 -15.47 4.38
N SER A 127 -11.13 -14.69 3.91
CA SER A 127 -12.37 -15.18 3.30
C SER A 127 -12.37 -14.95 1.80
N PHE A 128 -12.81 -15.94 1.02
CA PHE A 128 -12.97 -15.83 -0.41
C PHE A 128 -14.45 -15.76 -0.78
N SER A 129 -14.78 -14.77 -1.59
CA SER A 129 -16.11 -14.60 -2.18
C SER A 129 -15.99 -14.50 -3.70
N ASN A 130 -17.01 -14.94 -4.45
CA ASN A 130 -17.03 -14.77 -5.88
C ASN A 130 -18.32 -14.08 -6.31
N TYR A 131 -18.18 -13.13 -7.25
CA TYR A 131 -19.27 -12.34 -7.80
C TYR A 131 -19.30 -12.49 -9.31
N GLN A 132 -20.48 -12.72 -9.86
CA GLN A 132 -20.64 -12.94 -11.30
C GLN A 132 -21.56 -11.89 -11.91
N TYR A 133 -21.13 -11.31 -13.02
CA TYR A 133 -21.94 -10.42 -13.83
C TYR A 133 -21.73 -10.68 -15.32
N GLU A 134 -22.79 -10.48 -16.10
CA GLU A 134 -22.75 -10.65 -17.54
C GLU A 134 -21.89 -9.56 -18.18
N ARG A 135 -20.95 -9.95 -19.04
CA ARG A 135 -20.21 -9.03 -19.88
C ARG A 135 -21.04 -8.59 -21.08
N LYS A 136 -21.01 -7.29 -21.37
CA LYS A 136 -21.76 -6.71 -22.49
C LYS A 136 -20.82 -5.96 -23.42
N THR A 137 -21.17 -5.91 -24.70
CA THR A 137 -20.54 -4.98 -25.62
C THR A 137 -21.22 -3.62 -25.44
N LEU A 138 -20.43 -2.63 -25.12
CA LEU A 138 -20.85 -1.26 -24.86
C LEU A 138 -20.27 -0.36 -25.95
N GLU A 139 -20.98 0.68 -26.34
CA GLU A 139 -20.53 1.69 -27.30
C GLU A 139 -20.78 3.06 -26.66
N ASP A 140 -19.72 3.87 -26.47
CA ASP A 140 -19.77 5.21 -25.84
C ASP A 140 -20.34 5.22 -24.40
N HIS A 141 -20.42 4.05 -23.73
CA HIS A 141 -21.02 3.89 -22.40
C HIS A 141 -20.21 2.94 -21.51
N PHE A 142 -20.46 3.01 -20.21
CA PHE A 142 -19.95 2.03 -19.25
C PHE A 142 -21.06 1.53 -18.31
N ARG A 143 -20.81 0.41 -17.66
CA ARG A 143 -21.64 -0.12 -16.56
C ARG A 143 -20.89 0.02 -15.25
N LEU A 144 -21.67 0.23 -14.18
CA LEU A 144 -21.10 0.48 -12.86
C LEU A 144 -21.68 -0.50 -11.86
N PHE A 145 -20.80 -1.18 -11.14
CA PHE A 145 -21.12 -2.08 -10.03
C PHE A 145 -20.47 -1.57 -8.76
N ALA A 146 -21.04 -1.90 -7.60
CA ALA A 146 -20.44 -1.60 -6.31
C ALA A 146 -20.47 -2.79 -5.37
N LEU A 147 -19.43 -2.87 -4.53
CA LEU A 147 -19.21 -3.89 -3.52
C LEU A 147 -18.60 -3.26 -2.29
N SER A 148 -19.05 -3.63 -1.08
CA SER A 148 -18.38 -3.27 0.18
C SER A 148 -17.64 -4.48 0.75
N VAL A 149 -16.36 -4.26 1.09
CA VAL A 149 -15.49 -5.24 1.78
C VAL A 149 -14.86 -4.64 3.04
N THR A 150 -15.51 -3.62 3.63
CA THR A 150 -15.08 -3.01 4.89
C THR A 150 -15.13 -4.01 6.05
N ALA A 151 -14.22 -3.86 7.01
CA ALA A 151 -14.06 -4.80 8.12
C ALA A 151 -15.31 -4.90 9.02
N ASP A 152 -16.05 -3.80 9.16
CA ASP A 152 -17.29 -3.73 9.95
C ASP A 152 -18.52 -4.26 9.19
N ASN A 153 -18.35 -4.64 7.90
CA ASN A 153 -19.43 -5.01 6.99
C ASN A 153 -20.51 -3.93 6.84
N ALA A 154 -20.12 -2.67 6.91
CA ALA A 154 -21.04 -1.55 6.76
C ALA A 154 -21.56 -1.42 5.31
N SER A 155 -22.75 -0.85 5.18
CA SER A 155 -23.32 -0.45 3.89
C SER A 155 -23.17 1.05 3.73
N TYR A 156 -22.98 1.50 2.49
CA TYR A 156 -22.82 2.91 2.16
C TYR A 156 -23.64 3.28 0.94
N ASP A 157 -24.22 4.46 0.96
CA ASP A 157 -24.97 5.02 -0.15
C ASP A 157 -24.00 5.75 -1.09
N PHE A 158 -24.03 5.40 -2.38
CA PHE A 158 -23.22 5.99 -3.42
C PHE A 158 -23.99 7.07 -4.17
N TYR A 159 -23.33 8.19 -4.37
CA TYR A 159 -23.78 9.29 -5.20
C TYR A 159 -22.70 9.65 -6.20
N MET A 160 -23.10 10.19 -7.34
CA MET A 160 -22.18 10.62 -8.39
C MET A 160 -22.67 11.93 -9.02
N SER A 161 -21.77 12.87 -9.25
CA SER A 161 -22.01 14.08 -10.03
C SER A 161 -21.06 14.17 -11.20
N GLU A 162 -21.38 15.00 -12.20
CA GLU A 162 -20.39 15.42 -13.19
C GLU A 162 -19.27 16.19 -12.50
N SER A 163 -18.06 16.11 -13.05
CA SER A 163 -16.88 16.76 -12.48
C SER A 163 -17.07 18.26 -12.33
N GLY A 164 -16.78 18.75 -11.11
CA GLY A 164 -16.92 20.17 -10.75
C GLY A 164 -18.28 20.57 -10.19
N ASP A 165 -19.26 19.67 -10.21
CA ASP A 165 -20.52 19.88 -9.55
C ASP A 165 -20.48 19.41 -8.09
N PRO A 166 -21.07 20.16 -7.14
CA PRO A 166 -21.07 19.79 -5.73
C PRO A 166 -22.04 18.65 -5.41
N PHE A 167 -21.93 18.11 -4.18
CA PHE A 167 -22.79 17.01 -3.70
C PHE A 167 -24.30 17.27 -3.85
N GLU A 168 -24.74 18.52 -3.70
CA GLU A 168 -26.14 18.89 -3.87
C GLU A 168 -26.69 18.65 -5.30
N ALA A 169 -25.79 18.54 -6.28
CA ALA A 169 -26.13 18.20 -7.66
C ALA A 169 -25.92 16.69 -7.96
N ALA A 170 -25.35 15.95 -7.00
CA ALA A 170 -25.07 14.52 -7.21
C ALA A 170 -26.35 13.69 -7.21
N ASN A 171 -26.34 12.64 -8.03
CA ASN A 171 -27.43 11.68 -8.15
C ASN A 171 -27.16 10.44 -7.31
N TYR A 172 -28.17 9.99 -6.58
CA TYR A 172 -28.10 8.73 -5.84
C TYR A 172 -28.07 7.55 -6.82
N LEU A 173 -27.08 6.67 -6.68
CA LEU A 173 -26.90 5.49 -7.54
C LEU A 173 -27.49 4.22 -6.90
N GLY A 174 -27.37 4.10 -5.60
CA GLY A 174 -27.72 2.91 -4.82
C GLY A 174 -26.78 2.70 -3.65
N SER A 175 -26.95 1.60 -2.93
CA SER A 175 -26.12 1.25 -1.78
C SER A 175 -25.17 0.11 -2.13
N ALA A 176 -23.90 0.21 -1.74
CA ALA A 176 -22.99 -0.92 -1.69
C ALA A 176 -23.17 -1.65 -0.36
N ASN A 177 -23.51 -2.91 -0.41
CA ASN A 177 -23.72 -3.75 0.76
C ASN A 177 -22.59 -4.75 0.89
N ALA A 178 -22.25 -5.10 2.13
CA ALA A 178 -21.26 -6.14 2.38
C ALA A 178 -21.74 -7.50 1.83
N GLY A 179 -20.85 -8.14 1.07
CA GLY A 179 -21.11 -9.47 0.52
C GLY A 179 -22.08 -9.51 -0.66
N ASP A 180 -22.48 -8.37 -1.23
CA ASP A 180 -23.38 -8.28 -2.36
C ASP A 180 -22.83 -7.36 -3.44
N LEU A 181 -22.84 -7.79 -4.70
CA LEU A 181 -22.44 -6.96 -5.83
C LEU A 181 -23.67 -6.30 -6.43
N GLY A 182 -23.85 -5.00 -6.16
CA GLY A 182 -24.92 -4.18 -6.70
C GLY A 182 -24.59 -3.64 -8.09
N GLU A 183 -25.53 -3.67 -9.03
CA GLU A 183 -25.43 -2.94 -10.30
C GLU A 183 -26.15 -1.60 -10.15
N PHE A 184 -25.47 -0.51 -10.51
CA PHE A 184 -26.06 0.83 -10.53
C PHE A 184 -26.65 1.16 -11.89
N VAL A 185 -27.73 1.94 -11.88
CA VAL A 185 -28.45 2.38 -13.08
C VAL A 185 -28.20 3.87 -13.27
N PHE A 186 -27.95 4.29 -14.51
CA PHE A 186 -27.75 5.69 -14.84
C PHE A 186 -29.01 6.52 -14.51
N TRP A 187 -28.85 7.66 -13.86
CA TRP A 187 -29.97 8.49 -13.37
C TRP A 187 -30.80 9.15 -14.48
N ASP A 188 -30.22 9.32 -15.67
CA ASP A 188 -30.89 9.88 -16.85
C ASP A 188 -31.20 8.77 -17.87
N ALA A 189 -31.41 7.55 -17.37
CA ALA A 189 -31.73 6.41 -18.20
C ALA A 189 -33.04 6.67 -18.98
N ASP A 190 -32.92 6.73 -20.31
CA ASP A 190 -34.06 6.68 -21.22
C ASP A 190 -34.53 5.24 -21.40
N ASP A 191 -35.71 5.04 -21.98
CA ASP A 191 -36.32 3.70 -22.25
C ASP A 191 -35.37 2.73 -23.01
N ASP A 192 -34.21 3.20 -23.51
CA ASP A 192 -33.29 2.46 -24.36
C ASP A 192 -31.87 2.23 -23.75
N SER A 193 -31.48 2.88 -22.61
CA SER A 193 -30.16 2.70 -22.04
C SER A 193 -30.14 2.88 -20.51
N ASP A 194 -29.77 1.81 -19.81
CA ASP A 194 -29.51 1.83 -18.36
C ASP A 194 -28.01 2.09 -18.04
N TYR A 195 -27.23 2.55 -19.03
CA TYR A 195 -25.79 2.66 -18.94
C TYR A 195 -25.34 4.12 -18.75
N PHE A 196 -24.15 4.29 -18.16
CA PHE A 196 -23.56 5.59 -17.90
C PHE A 196 -22.82 6.09 -19.13
N ASP A 197 -22.93 7.38 -19.43
CA ASP A 197 -22.14 8.04 -20.47
C ASP A 197 -20.67 8.16 -20.02
N GLU A 198 -19.71 7.99 -20.95
CA GLU A 198 -18.30 8.28 -20.68
C GLU A 198 -18.12 9.74 -20.25
N GLY A 199 -17.22 9.99 -19.30
CA GLY A 199 -16.97 11.34 -18.81
C GLY A 199 -16.21 11.39 -17.48
N GLU A 200 -16.05 12.61 -17.00
CA GLU A 200 -15.40 12.92 -15.73
C GLU A 200 -16.44 13.06 -14.61
N TYR A 201 -16.28 12.31 -13.53
CA TYR A 201 -17.23 12.27 -12.41
C TYR A 201 -16.53 12.39 -11.06
N THR A 202 -17.31 12.80 -10.06
CA THR A 202 -16.95 12.76 -8.64
C THR A 202 -17.91 11.81 -7.92
N ILE A 203 -17.34 10.94 -7.08
CA ILE A 203 -18.07 9.96 -6.27
C ILE A 203 -18.15 10.46 -4.85
N TYR A 204 -19.34 10.36 -4.25
CA TYR A 204 -19.57 10.66 -2.84
C TYR A 204 -20.16 9.46 -2.12
N LEU A 205 -19.81 9.30 -0.85
CA LEU A 205 -20.42 8.30 0.03
C LEU A 205 -21.07 8.97 1.22
N THR A 206 -22.20 8.39 1.64
CA THR A 206 -22.87 8.73 2.89
C THR A 206 -23.19 7.46 3.68
N GLU A 207 -23.48 7.58 4.96
CA GLU A 207 -24.17 6.51 5.67
C GLU A 207 -25.55 6.28 5.07
N PRO A 208 -26.11 5.06 5.10
CA PRO A 208 -27.39 4.75 4.51
C PRO A 208 -28.51 5.68 5.00
N GLY A 209 -29.12 6.43 4.07
CA GLY A 209 -30.19 7.37 4.34
C GLY A 209 -29.75 8.68 5.01
N SER A 210 -28.47 8.97 5.04
CA SER A 210 -27.91 10.27 5.50
C SER A 210 -27.65 11.18 4.30
N ASP A 211 -27.71 12.50 4.57
CA ASP A 211 -27.26 13.53 3.61
C ASP A 211 -25.87 14.07 4.00
N GLU A 212 -25.20 13.50 5.01
CA GLU A 212 -23.85 13.89 5.43
C GLU A 212 -22.81 13.12 4.61
N VAL A 213 -22.01 13.86 3.84
CA VAL A 213 -20.93 13.28 3.03
C VAL A 213 -19.79 12.87 3.97
N ILE A 214 -19.41 11.60 3.91
CA ILE A 214 -18.28 11.03 4.67
C ILE A 214 -17.08 10.70 3.79
N PHE A 215 -17.23 10.81 2.48
CA PHE A 215 -16.19 10.60 1.49
C PHE A 215 -16.52 11.36 0.21
N GLU A 216 -15.54 12.07 -0.33
CA GLU A 216 -15.58 12.72 -1.64
C GLU A 216 -14.31 12.32 -2.42
N SER A 217 -14.49 11.72 -3.60
CA SER A 217 -13.35 11.31 -4.42
C SER A 217 -12.72 12.49 -5.15
N GLN A 218 -11.45 12.31 -5.56
CA GLN A 218 -10.96 13.09 -6.68
C GLN A 218 -11.82 12.80 -7.93
N THR A 219 -11.78 13.72 -8.91
CA THR A 219 -12.37 13.45 -10.23
C THR A 219 -11.79 12.18 -10.82
N ILE A 220 -12.67 11.30 -11.28
CA ILE A 220 -12.32 10.11 -12.04
C ILE A 220 -12.84 10.23 -13.47
N ASP A 221 -12.04 9.79 -14.44
CA ASP A 221 -12.38 9.77 -15.84
C ASP A 221 -12.78 8.36 -16.27
N PHE A 222 -14.06 8.14 -16.53
CA PHE A 222 -14.60 6.88 -17.01
C PHE A 222 -14.61 6.87 -18.56
N ILE A 223 -13.50 6.39 -19.13
CA ILE A 223 -13.22 6.43 -20.58
C ILE A 223 -13.24 5.08 -21.28
N TYR A 224 -13.52 4.00 -20.55
CA TYR A 224 -13.52 2.67 -21.13
C TYR A 224 -14.92 2.11 -21.26
N GLU A 225 -15.29 1.71 -22.45
CA GLU A 225 -16.56 1.06 -22.81
C GLU A 225 -16.63 -0.36 -22.20
N THR A 226 -16.69 -0.43 -20.86
CA THR A 226 -16.64 -1.69 -20.12
C THR A 226 -17.40 -1.61 -18.80
N GLU A 227 -17.36 -2.71 -18.05
CA GLU A 227 -17.85 -2.78 -16.68
C GLU A 227 -16.77 -2.34 -15.70
N TYR A 228 -17.11 -1.38 -14.83
CA TYR A 228 -16.34 -0.95 -13.66
C TYR A 228 -16.94 -1.54 -12.39
N VAL A 229 -16.11 -2.04 -11.49
CA VAL A 229 -16.51 -2.43 -10.13
C VAL A 229 -15.87 -1.49 -9.15
N LEU A 230 -16.67 -0.71 -8.44
CA LEU A 230 -16.27 0.13 -7.33
C LEU A 230 -16.24 -0.72 -6.07
N THR A 231 -15.07 -1.01 -5.55
CA THR A 231 -14.93 -1.80 -4.33
C THR A 231 -14.56 -0.88 -3.18
N LEU A 232 -15.48 -0.74 -2.23
CA LEU A 232 -15.27 0.06 -1.04
C LEU A 232 -14.55 -0.78 0.01
N ARG A 233 -13.44 -0.28 0.52
CA ARG A 233 -12.66 -0.86 1.61
C ARG A 233 -12.21 0.22 2.60
N ASP A 234 -11.77 -0.24 3.77
CA ASP A 234 -11.12 0.66 4.72
C ASP A 234 -9.75 1.15 4.17
N VAL A 235 -9.37 2.34 4.59
CA VAL A 235 -7.98 2.78 4.47
C VAL A 235 -7.15 1.80 5.27
N SER A 236 -6.04 1.40 4.71
CA SER A 236 -5.13 0.48 5.36
C SER A 236 -3.88 1.19 5.81
N GLY A 237 -3.36 0.77 6.93
CA GLY A 237 -2.16 1.31 7.50
C GLY A 237 -2.35 1.82 8.91
N ALA A 238 -1.39 2.62 9.34
CA ALA A 238 -1.45 3.27 10.63
C ALA A 238 -2.64 4.25 10.72
N ILE A 239 -3.18 4.73 9.60
CA ILE A 239 -4.45 5.47 9.54
C ILE A 239 -5.57 4.44 9.56
N GLN A 240 -6.25 4.35 10.67
CA GLN A 240 -7.28 3.34 10.90
C GLN A 240 -8.70 3.82 10.57
N GLU A 241 -8.87 5.09 10.33
CA GLU A 241 -10.18 5.70 10.03
C GLU A 241 -10.17 6.29 8.64
N GLY A 242 -11.05 5.82 7.78
CA GLY A 242 -11.23 6.31 6.42
C GLY A 242 -11.61 5.23 5.44
N LEU A 243 -12.05 5.66 4.28
CA LEU A 243 -12.54 4.81 3.20
C LEU A 243 -11.72 5.03 1.93
N VAL A 244 -11.62 3.98 1.14
CA VAL A 244 -11.06 4.00 -0.22
C VAL A 244 -12.03 3.30 -1.14
N VAL A 245 -12.23 3.84 -2.34
CA VAL A 245 -12.99 3.19 -3.40
C VAL A 245 -12.02 2.75 -4.50
N ASP A 246 -11.77 1.47 -4.57
CA ASP A 246 -10.95 0.89 -5.64
C ASP A 246 -11.77 0.69 -6.89
N THR A 247 -11.27 1.20 -8.02
CA THR A 247 -11.91 1.07 -9.32
C THR A 247 -11.29 -0.08 -10.08
N ILE A 248 -12.01 -1.19 -10.17
CA ILE A 248 -11.57 -2.43 -10.81
C ILE A 248 -12.09 -2.50 -12.24
N LEU A 249 -11.17 -2.70 -13.18
CA LEU A 249 -11.40 -2.92 -14.60
C LEU A 249 -11.04 -4.35 -15.00
N ASN A 250 -10.51 -4.51 -16.23
CA ASN A 250 -10.08 -5.80 -16.77
C ASN A 250 -8.55 -5.98 -16.75
N SER A 251 -7.81 -4.95 -16.35
CA SER A 251 -6.35 -4.97 -16.18
C SER A 251 -5.98 -5.35 -14.74
N SER A 252 -4.71 -5.57 -14.52
CA SER A 252 -4.15 -5.75 -13.17
C SER A 252 -3.99 -4.42 -12.40
N THR A 253 -4.22 -3.28 -13.05
CA THR A 253 -4.11 -1.98 -12.41
C THR A 253 -5.46 -1.56 -11.84
N VAL A 254 -5.45 -1.20 -10.56
CA VAL A 254 -6.59 -0.62 -9.84
C VAL A 254 -6.32 0.87 -9.63
N THR A 255 -7.34 1.69 -9.82
CA THR A 255 -7.27 3.10 -9.43
C THR A 255 -7.96 3.26 -8.08
N ALA A 256 -7.18 3.55 -7.06
CA ALA A 256 -7.69 3.86 -5.73
C ALA A 256 -8.15 5.32 -5.67
N LEU A 257 -9.43 5.53 -5.39
CA LEU A 257 -9.99 6.84 -5.09
C LEU A 257 -9.92 7.04 -3.58
N THR A 258 -9.26 8.12 -3.17
CA THR A 258 -9.14 8.52 -1.77
C THR A 258 -10.01 9.73 -1.50
N ASP A 259 -10.41 9.92 -0.26
CA ASP A 259 -11.16 11.10 0.16
C ASP A 259 -10.30 12.36 0.00
N VAL A 260 -10.83 13.39 -0.69
CA VAL A 260 -10.14 14.68 -0.87
C VAL A 260 -9.95 15.45 0.44
N GLU A 261 -10.72 15.12 1.46
CA GLU A 261 -10.63 15.69 2.80
C GLU A 261 -9.86 14.78 3.79
N ALA A 262 -9.34 13.63 3.33
CA ALA A 262 -8.60 12.72 4.21
C ALA A 262 -7.44 13.40 4.89
N ASP A 263 -7.36 13.25 6.20
CA ASP A 263 -6.26 13.74 7.01
C ASP A 263 -4.99 12.90 6.81
N SER A 264 -3.90 13.41 7.30
CA SER A 264 -2.67 12.69 7.58
C SER A 264 -2.59 12.38 9.08
N GLN A 265 -1.59 11.61 9.48
CA GLN A 265 -1.32 11.40 10.88
C GLN A 265 0.18 11.38 11.16
N TYR A 266 0.51 11.57 12.43
CA TYR A 266 1.87 11.47 12.92
C TYR A 266 1.90 10.82 14.30
N ARG A 267 3.06 10.28 14.67
CA ARG A 267 3.45 10.00 16.05
C ARG A 267 4.87 10.50 16.29
N ILE A 268 5.18 10.82 17.55
CA ILE A 268 6.47 11.41 17.90
C ILE A 268 7.12 10.59 18.99
N TYR A 269 8.42 10.33 18.83
CA TYR A 269 9.28 9.75 19.83
C TYR A 269 10.29 10.77 20.35
N ASN A 270 10.47 10.83 21.67
CA ASN A 270 11.47 11.67 22.30
C ASN A 270 12.68 10.83 22.78
N SER A 271 13.72 10.78 21.97
CA SER A 271 15.00 10.14 22.28
C SER A 271 15.99 11.09 22.98
N SER A 272 15.59 12.34 23.27
CA SER A 272 16.50 13.25 23.98
C SER A 272 16.68 12.82 25.44
N ASN A 273 17.91 12.80 25.93
CA ASN A 273 18.23 12.50 27.35
C ASN A 273 17.99 13.72 28.27
N ILE A 274 16.92 14.49 28.03
CA ILE A 274 16.56 15.66 28.83
C ILE A 274 15.53 15.25 29.86
N ASP A 275 15.84 15.47 31.16
CA ASP A 275 14.98 15.08 32.29
C ASP A 275 13.63 15.82 32.37
N ALA A 276 13.40 16.82 31.51
CA ALA A 276 12.16 17.59 31.47
C ALA A 276 11.34 17.27 30.23
N ASP A 277 10.02 17.34 30.36
CA ASP A 277 9.11 17.20 29.23
C ASP A 277 9.40 18.29 28.19
N LEU A 278 9.64 17.89 26.94
CA LEU A 278 9.81 18.80 25.84
C LEU A 278 8.47 19.42 25.45
N GLN A 279 8.48 20.69 25.07
CA GLN A 279 7.33 21.33 24.47
C GLN A 279 7.44 21.23 22.96
N VAL A 280 6.47 20.59 22.34
CA VAL A 280 6.38 20.40 20.89
C VAL A 280 5.23 21.25 20.36
N SER A 281 5.46 22.01 19.30
CA SER A 281 4.42 22.74 18.60
C SER A 281 4.53 22.57 17.10
N PHE A 282 3.38 22.37 16.48
CA PHE A 282 3.17 22.38 15.04
C PHE A 282 2.47 23.68 14.68
N GLY A 283 3.06 24.48 13.82
CA GLY A 283 2.45 25.67 13.26
C GLY A 283 2.05 25.40 11.81
N GLY A 284 0.75 25.35 11.55
CA GLY A 284 0.20 25.16 10.22
C GLY A 284 0.13 26.47 9.41
N ASN A 285 -0.70 26.46 8.36
CA ASN A 285 -0.93 27.62 7.52
C ASN A 285 -1.95 28.59 8.11
N THR A 286 -2.80 28.09 9.02
CA THR A 286 -3.80 28.87 9.78
C THR A 286 -3.61 28.64 11.28
N ASP A 287 -4.11 29.58 12.11
CA ASP A 287 -4.05 29.44 13.58
C ASP A 287 -4.89 28.27 14.11
N GLU A 288 -5.85 27.78 13.34
CA GLU A 288 -6.70 26.62 13.68
C GLU A 288 -5.96 25.29 13.53
N GLU A 289 -4.88 25.27 12.74
CA GLU A 289 -4.02 24.11 12.53
C GLU A 289 -2.86 24.04 13.55
N ASP A 290 -2.73 25.04 14.44
CA ASP A 290 -1.66 25.07 15.44
C ASP A 290 -1.95 24.07 16.57
N VAL A 291 -1.03 23.12 16.76
CA VAL A 291 -1.10 22.08 17.81
C VAL A 291 0.10 22.20 18.72
N SER A 292 -0.09 22.08 20.04
CA SER A 292 0.97 22.08 21.03
C SER A 292 0.72 21.09 22.15
N PHE A 293 1.76 20.36 22.54
CA PHE A 293 1.71 19.36 23.62
C PHE A 293 3.10 19.19 24.26
N THR A 294 3.16 18.39 25.32
CA THR A 294 4.40 18.02 25.99
C THR A 294 4.70 16.55 25.73
N LEU A 295 5.99 16.18 25.68
CA LEU A 295 6.48 14.84 25.43
C LEU A 295 7.63 14.50 26.37
N SER A 296 7.49 13.47 27.20
CA SER A 296 8.52 13.03 28.15
C SER A 296 9.65 12.29 27.45
N ALA A 297 10.84 12.26 28.08
CA ALA A 297 11.97 11.50 27.55
C ALA A 297 11.63 10.00 27.44
N GLY A 298 11.96 9.36 26.33
CA GLY A 298 11.68 7.96 26.03
C GLY A 298 10.21 7.65 25.74
N GLU A 299 9.35 8.67 25.61
CA GLU A 299 7.93 8.50 25.28
C GLU A 299 7.72 8.48 23.76
N LEU A 300 6.97 7.49 23.29
CA LEU A 300 6.36 7.46 21.96
C LEU A 300 4.89 7.87 22.10
N SER A 301 4.48 8.92 21.39
CA SER A 301 3.08 9.34 21.39
C SER A 301 2.20 8.34 20.65
N SER A 302 0.90 8.35 20.93
CA SER A 302 -0.08 7.71 20.04
C SER A 302 -0.11 8.40 18.68
N PHE A 303 -0.63 7.72 17.66
CA PHE A 303 -0.95 8.34 16.39
C PHE A 303 -1.96 9.47 16.59
N THR A 304 -1.71 10.60 15.93
CA THR A 304 -2.55 11.79 16.00
C THR A 304 -2.88 12.24 14.59
N ALA A 305 -4.17 12.27 14.28
CA ALA A 305 -4.66 12.80 13.01
C ALA A 305 -4.43 14.31 12.95
N ILE A 306 -4.07 14.80 11.78
CA ILE A 306 -3.88 16.20 11.48
C ILE A 306 -4.12 16.45 9.99
N ARG A 307 -4.65 17.60 9.63
CA ARG A 307 -4.82 17.94 8.22
C ARG A 307 -3.48 17.86 7.48
N TYR A 308 -3.48 17.34 6.26
CA TYR A 308 -2.29 17.30 5.44
C TYR A 308 -1.77 18.70 5.11
N GLY A 309 -0.45 18.86 4.99
CA GLY A 309 0.17 20.15 4.71
C GLY A 309 1.61 20.28 5.16
N ASP A 310 2.12 21.49 5.04
CA ASP A 310 3.48 21.87 5.46
C ASP A 310 3.45 22.52 6.85
N TYR A 311 4.06 21.83 7.83
CA TYR A 311 4.09 22.27 9.21
C TYR A 311 5.48 22.78 9.62
N ARG A 312 5.48 23.85 10.42
CA ARG A 312 6.68 24.36 11.12
C ARG A 312 6.72 23.74 12.51
N VAL A 313 7.57 22.73 12.70
CA VAL A 313 7.72 22.08 14.00
C VAL A 313 8.78 22.77 14.81
N THR A 314 8.42 23.14 16.04
CA THR A 314 9.32 23.72 17.05
C THR A 314 9.32 22.84 18.28
N VAL A 315 10.51 22.50 18.77
CA VAL A 315 10.70 21.71 19.99
C VAL A 315 11.55 22.52 20.96
N THR A 316 11.03 22.72 22.16
CA THR A 316 11.68 23.54 23.18
C THR A 316 11.94 22.73 24.44
N ASP A 317 13.18 22.77 24.93
CA ASP A 317 13.53 22.33 26.26
C ASP A 317 13.24 23.46 27.26
N PRO A 318 12.27 23.31 28.19
CA PRO A 318 11.90 24.35 29.15
C PRO A 318 13.00 24.61 30.19
N THR A 319 13.97 23.73 30.33
CA THR A 319 15.12 23.92 31.24
C THR A 319 16.24 24.76 30.62
N GLY A 320 16.28 24.83 29.27
CA GLY A 320 17.31 25.49 28.51
C GLY A 320 18.66 24.78 28.51
N SER A 321 18.68 23.48 28.84
CA SER A 321 19.89 22.65 28.76
C SER A 321 20.27 22.35 27.31
N ALA A 322 19.28 22.31 26.40
CA ALA A 322 19.50 22.15 24.97
C ALA A 322 18.95 23.34 24.16
N THR A 323 19.59 23.60 23.02
CA THR A 323 19.12 24.59 22.06
C THR A 323 17.88 24.06 21.34
N SER A 324 16.81 24.83 21.34
CA SER A 324 15.55 24.46 20.72
C SER A 324 15.68 24.19 19.21
N LEU A 325 14.92 23.21 18.73
CA LEU A 325 14.63 23.03 17.31
C LEU A 325 13.60 24.07 16.90
N ASN A 326 13.93 24.90 15.94
CA ASN A 326 13.02 25.98 15.52
C ASN A 326 12.65 25.85 14.05
N ASN A 327 11.34 25.86 13.78
CA ASN A 327 10.77 25.91 12.43
C ASN A 327 11.29 24.81 11.49
N LYS A 328 11.47 23.59 11.99
CA LYS A 328 11.74 22.44 11.13
C LYS A 328 10.54 22.24 10.22
N LEU A 329 10.75 22.31 8.91
CA LEU A 329 9.69 21.99 7.96
C LEU A 329 9.45 20.48 7.95
N ILE A 330 8.21 20.08 8.20
CA ILE A 330 7.71 18.71 8.07
C ILE A 330 6.48 18.75 7.18
N THR A 331 6.56 18.09 6.04
CA THR A 331 5.43 17.89 5.13
C THR A 331 4.71 16.61 5.49
N LEU A 332 3.41 16.70 5.72
CA LEU A 332 2.50 15.58 5.88
C LEU A 332 1.63 15.51 4.62
N ASN A 333 1.79 14.49 3.81
CA ASN A 333 0.97 14.29 2.63
C ASN A 333 -0.37 13.68 3.03
N GLN A 334 -1.38 13.92 2.23
CA GLN A 334 -2.72 13.35 2.43
C GLN A 334 -2.64 11.82 2.53
N GLY A 335 -3.30 11.25 3.53
CA GLY A 335 -3.30 9.81 3.76
C GLY A 335 -1.95 9.24 4.22
N GLU A 336 -0.95 10.08 4.54
CA GLU A 336 0.38 9.64 5.00
C GLU A 336 0.43 9.52 6.52
N SER A 337 1.10 8.47 7.00
CA SER A 337 1.50 8.30 8.41
C SER A 337 2.99 8.57 8.56
N LYS A 338 3.37 9.47 9.47
CA LYS A 338 4.77 9.88 9.64
C LYS A 338 5.26 9.73 11.08
N ALA A 339 6.37 9.02 11.25
CA ALA A 339 7.13 9.05 12.49
C ALA A 339 8.06 10.26 12.54
N ILE A 340 8.14 10.89 13.70
CA ILE A 340 9.01 12.03 13.99
C ILE A 340 9.82 11.70 15.25
N LEU A 341 11.13 11.57 15.10
CA LEU A 341 12.00 11.22 16.21
C LEU A 341 12.83 12.44 16.62
N ILE A 342 12.60 12.93 17.84
CA ILE A 342 13.31 14.06 18.42
C ILE A 342 14.56 13.53 19.12
N TYR A 343 15.70 14.08 18.82
CA TYR A 343 16.99 13.70 19.41
C TYR A 343 17.77 14.92 19.88
N ASN A 344 18.75 14.70 20.72
CA ASN A 344 19.73 15.71 21.14
C ASN A 344 21.08 15.42 20.48
N ASN A 345 21.62 16.40 19.74
CA ASN A 345 22.92 16.34 19.12
C ASN A 345 23.74 17.54 19.59
N ASP A 346 24.79 17.33 20.39
CA ASP A 346 25.67 18.35 20.90
C ASP A 346 24.93 19.56 21.55
N ASP A 347 24.04 19.28 22.48
CA ASP A 347 23.18 20.27 23.15
C ASP A 347 22.22 21.03 22.19
N LYS A 348 21.88 20.43 21.05
CA LYS A 348 20.88 20.95 20.10
C LYS A 348 19.82 19.89 19.82
N LEU A 349 18.56 20.29 19.95
CA LEU A 349 17.48 19.44 19.54
C LEU A 349 17.39 19.36 18.02
N GLY A 350 17.25 18.15 17.50
CA GLY A 350 17.02 17.83 16.12
C GLY A 350 15.80 16.94 15.95
N ALA A 351 15.38 16.71 14.72
CA ALA A 351 14.33 15.74 14.40
C ALA A 351 14.66 15.01 13.10
N ALA A 352 14.54 13.70 13.13
CA ALA A 352 14.48 12.83 11.97
C ALA A 352 13.03 12.45 11.67
N THR A 353 12.70 12.18 10.41
CA THR A 353 11.34 11.83 10.01
C THR A 353 11.36 10.79 8.91
N PHE A 354 10.45 9.85 8.97
CA PHE A 354 10.20 8.89 7.89
C PHE A 354 8.72 8.55 7.81
N VAL A 355 8.30 8.05 6.66
CA VAL A 355 6.94 7.54 6.45
C VAL A 355 6.88 6.15 7.04
N GLU A 356 5.92 5.89 7.90
CA GLU A 356 5.65 4.54 8.37
C GLU A 356 4.86 3.81 7.29
N SER A 357 5.39 2.66 6.85
CA SER A 357 4.66 1.82 5.91
C SER A 357 3.33 1.42 6.53
N GLY A 358 2.31 1.54 5.74
CA GLY A 358 0.98 1.57 6.23
C GLY A 358 0.44 0.33 6.89
N LEU A 359 0.97 -0.88 6.69
CA LEU A 359 0.27 -2.09 7.12
C LEU A 359 1.16 -3.03 7.91
N PRO A 360 0.80 -3.33 9.17
CA PRO A 360 1.30 -4.52 9.82
C PRO A 360 0.92 -5.73 8.97
N GLN A 361 1.92 -6.49 8.53
CA GLN A 361 1.71 -7.72 7.76
C GLN A 361 1.42 -8.89 8.69
N ALA A 362 0.57 -9.82 8.28
CA ALA A 362 0.21 -10.98 9.11
C ALA A 362 1.39 -11.92 9.38
N TYR A 363 2.32 -12.03 8.42
CA TYR A 363 3.43 -12.99 8.47
C TYR A 363 4.80 -12.32 8.37
N ASP A 364 4.93 -11.30 7.55
CA ASP A 364 6.18 -10.59 7.30
C ASP A 364 6.05 -9.16 7.83
N LYS A 365 6.93 -8.77 8.76
CA LYS A 365 6.86 -7.48 9.47
C LYS A 365 7.81 -6.49 8.84
N THR A 366 7.31 -5.33 8.46
CA THR A 366 8.19 -4.20 8.12
C THR A 366 8.62 -3.52 9.41
N VAL A 367 9.91 -3.53 9.67
CA VAL A 367 10.54 -2.88 10.82
C VAL A 367 11.37 -1.70 10.34
N ASN A 368 11.14 -0.53 10.92
CA ASN A 368 11.90 0.67 10.62
C ASN A 368 13.05 0.82 11.61
N PHE A 369 14.27 0.98 11.12
CA PHE A 369 15.48 1.20 11.91
C PHE A 369 15.95 2.63 11.76
N ILE A 370 16.48 3.21 12.83
CA ILE A 370 17.06 4.54 12.79
C ILE A 370 18.28 4.65 13.71
N ASN A 371 19.34 5.24 13.20
CA ASN A 371 20.52 5.58 13.98
C ASN A 371 20.38 6.99 14.59
N LEU A 372 20.31 7.09 15.92
CA LEU A 372 20.31 8.36 16.66
C LEU A 372 21.62 8.61 17.42
N VAL A 373 22.71 7.93 17.04
CA VAL A 373 24.07 8.08 17.59
C VAL A 373 24.93 8.85 16.59
N ASN A 374 25.48 9.99 17.02
CA ASN A 374 26.36 10.84 16.20
C ASN A 374 27.86 10.69 16.49
N ASP A 375 28.23 9.78 17.38
CA ASP A 375 29.60 9.57 17.79
C ASP A 375 30.44 8.77 16.78
N PHE A 376 29.77 8.14 15.80
CA PHE A 376 30.36 7.27 14.78
C PHE A 376 29.84 7.70 13.39
N ASP A 377 30.59 7.34 12.36
CA ASP A 377 30.23 7.66 10.97
C ASP A 377 28.90 6.97 10.58
N ASP A 378 28.77 5.70 10.97
CA ASP A 378 27.59 4.86 10.74
C ASP A 378 27.46 3.78 11.81
N VAL A 379 26.33 3.07 11.80
CA VAL A 379 26.01 1.93 12.68
C VAL A 379 25.40 0.82 11.84
N ASP A 380 25.81 -0.41 12.13
CA ASP A 380 25.20 -1.61 11.57
C ASP A 380 24.25 -2.26 12.56
N PHE A 381 23.10 -2.72 12.05
CA PHE A 381 22.14 -3.54 12.81
C PHE A 381 22.15 -4.97 12.27
N TYR A 382 22.24 -5.93 13.18
CA TYR A 382 22.07 -7.35 12.90
C TYR A 382 20.87 -7.90 13.65
N LEU A 383 20.07 -8.71 12.95
CA LEU A 383 18.90 -9.39 13.52
C LEU A 383 19.22 -10.88 13.60
N VAL A 384 19.60 -11.30 14.79
CA VAL A 384 20.19 -12.64 15.02
C VAL A 384 19.14 -13.56 15.63
N ARG A 385 18.80 -14.63 14.91
CA ARG A 385 17.93 -15.69 15.43
C ARG A 385 18.69 -16.59 16.42
N ASN A 386 17.96 -17.44 17.14
CA ASN A 386 18.52 -18.24 18.24
C ASN A 386 19.66 -19.18 17.85
N ASP A 387 19.78 -19.57 16.59
CA ASP A 387 20.80 -20.47 16.03
C ASP A 387 21.83 -19.76 15.13
N GLU A 388 21.81 -18.42 15.11
CA GLU A 388 22.71 -17.58 14.32
C GLU A 388 23.71 -16.82 15.19
N THR A 389 24.63 -16.19 14.51
CA THR A 389 25.59 -15.19 15.04
C THR A 389 25.61 -13.99 14.11
N ILE A 390 26.27 -12.90 14.46
CA ILE A 390 26.47 -11.74 13.57
C ILE A 390 27.02 -12.16 12.20
N ASP A 391 27.97 -13.11 12.17
CA ASP A 391 28.60 -13.59 10.93
C ASP A 391 27.66 -14.43 10.05
N THR A 392 26.56 -14.91 10.59
CA THR A 392 25.58 -15.82 9.92
C THR A 392 24.16 -15.26 9.92
N ALA A 393 23.95 -14.07 10.44
CA ALA A 393 22.65 -13.40 10.42
C ALA A 393 22.16 -13.24 8.98
N GLU A 394 20.94 -13.64 8.75
CA GLU A 394 20.30 -13.53 7.43
C GLU A 394 19.83 -12.11 7.15
N TYR A 395 19.47 -11.37 8.20
CA TYR A 395 18.94 -10.02 8.11
C TYR A 395 19.90 -9.04 8.78
N ASP A 396 20.34 -8.03 8.02
CA ASP A 396 21.20 -6.96 8.51
C ASP A 396 20.98 -5.65 7.75
N LEU A 397 21.22 -4.55 8.43
CA LEU A 397 21.26 -3.21 7.85
C LEU A 397 22.64 -2.61 8.13
N GLN A 398 23.37 -2.31 7.08
CA GLN A 398 24.75 -1.83 7.20
C GLN A 398 24.87 -0.36 6.81
N ASN A 399 25.82 0.33 7.42
CA ASN A 399 26.22 1.71 7.13
C ASN A 399 25.04 2.71 7.29
N LEU A 400 24.25 2.59 8.35
CA LEU A 400 23.19 3.55 8.63
C LEU A 400 23.77 4.81 9.28
N GLU A 401 23.77 5.93 8.54
CA GLU A 401 24.32 7.21 9.02
C GLU A 401 23.45 7.84 10.12
N PHE A 402 24.00 8.77 10.89
CA PHE A 402 23.26 9.47 11.94
C PHE A 402 22.02 10.19 11.40
N GLY A 403 20.86 9.92 11.98
CA GLY A 403 19.57 10.47 11.58
C GLY A 403 18.97 9.84 10.32
N GLU A 404 19.64 8.87 9.73
CA GLU A 404 19.12 8.07 8.62
C GLU A 404 18.24 6.93 9.13
N SER A 405 17.22 6.61 8.35
CA SER A 405 16.33 5.48 8.60
C SER A 405 16.33 4.54 7.41
N ALA A 406 16.24 3.25 7.69
CA ALA A 406 16.03 2.20 6.71
C ALA A 406 14.96 1.22 7.23
N SER A 407 14.39 0.42 6.35
CA SER A 407 13.41 -0.59 6.72
C SER A 407 13.84 -1.97 6.23
N GLU A 408 13.53 -2.98 7.04
CA GLU A 408 13.73 -4.39 6.71
C GLU A 408 12.40 -5.13 6.87
N VAL A 409 12.16 -6.12 6.01
CA VAL A 409 10.99 -6.99 6.09
C VAL A 409 11.41 -8.30 6.73
N LEU A 410 10.89 -8.56 7.92
CA LEU A 410 11.26 -9.71 8.74
C LEU A 410 10.13 -10.71 8.82
N PRO A 411 10.38 -12.03 8.65
CA PRO A 411 9.41 -13.05 9.02
C PRO A 411 9.06 -12.97 10.50
N SER A 412 7.85 -13.40 10.84
CA SER A 412 7.40 -13.50 12.22
C SER A 412 8.22 -14.54 12.97
N ASP A 413 9.27 -14.12 13.65
CA ASP A 413 10.19 -14.95 14.45
C ASP A 413 10.73 -14.13 15.63
N TYR A 414 11.63 -14.74 16.40
CA TYR A 414 12.32 -14.12 17.53
C TYR A 414 13.75 -13.74 17.12
N TYR A 415 14.06 -12.46 17.33
CA TYR A 415 15.36 -11.89 16.99
C TYR A 415 16.01 -11.24 18.21
N GLU A 416 17.31 -11.36 18.31
CA GLU A 416 18.14 -10.47 19.10
C GLU A 416 18.64 -9.38 18.16
N VAL A 417 18.31 -8.10 18.44
CA VAL A 417 18.82 -6.97 17.67
C VAL A 417 20.15 -6.56 18.27
N ILE A 418 21.19 -6.50 17.43
CA ILE A 418 22.56 -6.13 17.81
C ILE A 418 22.98 -4.92 17.00
N ALA A 419 23.41 -3.84 17.67
CA ALA A 419 23.99 -2.66 17.02
C ALA A 419 25.48 -2.62 17.25
N VAL A 420 26.24 -2.40 16.19
CA VAL A 420 27.70 -2.27 16.21
C VAL A 420 28.15 -1.07 15.36
N TYR A 421 29.35 -0.60 15.56
CA TYR A 421 30.07 0.29 14.64
C TYR A 421 31.41 -0.31 14.27
N GLU A 422 31.99 0.09 13.16
CA GLU A 422 33.36 -0.28 12.76
C GLU A 422 34.37 0.77 13.24
N ASP A 423 35.40 0.34 13.97
CA ASP A 423 36.45 1.25 14.43
C ASP A 423 37.48 1.55 13.33
N ASP A 424 38.40 2.46 13.57
CA ASP A 424 39.49 2.87 12.63
C ASP A 424 40.35 1.69 12.14
N ASN A 425 40.28 0.53 12.77
CA ASN A 425 41.05 -0.67 12.38
C ASN A 425 40.19 -1.67 11.57
N GLY A 426 38.91 -1.40 11.36
CA GLY A 426 37.97 -2.27 10.74
C GLY A 426 37.48 -3.40 11.68
N GLU A 427 37.49 -3.16 13.00
CA GLU A 427 36.98 -4.11 13.97
C GLU A 427 35.58 -3.67 14.45
N GLN A 428 34.63 -4.63 14.46
CA GLN A 428 33.27 -4.38 14.95
C GLN A 428 33.28 -4.21 16.48
N VAL A 429 32.65 -3.14 16.95
CA VAL A 429 32.54 -2.79 18.36
C VAL A 429 31.05 -2.73 18.73
N LEU A 430 30.66 -3.51 19.74
CA LEU A 430 29.30 -3.60 20.23
C LEU A 430 28.84 -2.30 20.90
N LEU A 431 27.74 -1.74 20.42
CA LEU A 431 27.05 -0.63 21.07
C LEU A 431 26.03 -1.17 22.09
N ASP A 432 25.10 -2.01 21.65
CA ASP A 432 24.12 -2.65 22.50
C ASP A 432 23.54 -3.91 21.84
N ARG A 433 22.84 -4.71 22.62
CA ARG A 433 22.08 -5.87 22.17
C ARG A 433 20.81 -6.06 23.00
N THR A 434 19.70 -6.36 22.35
CA THR A 434 18.45 -6.65 23.05
C THR A 434 18.45 -8.04 23.65
N ALA A 435 17.49 -8.31 24.54
CA ALA A 435 17.04 -9.69 24.74
C ALA A 435 16.33 -10.20 23.47
N LEU A 436 16.19 -11.51 23.36
CA LEU A 436 15.41 -12.12 22.27
C LEU A 436 13.98 -11.56 22.27
N PHE A 437 13.58 -10.92 21.17
CA PHE A 437 12.28 -10.24 21.02
C PHE A 437 11.53 -10.81 19.82
N GLY A 438 10.21 -11.00 19.93
CA GLY A 438 9.37 -11.48 18.84
C GLY A 438 8.66 -10.34 18.14
N PHE A 439 8.91 -10.15 16.86
CA PHE A 439 8.11 -9.28 15.99
C PHE A 439 6.85 -10.04 15.53
N VAL A 440 6.05 -10.51 16.49
CA VAL A 440 4.92 -11.42 16.24
C VAL A 440 3.55 -10.75 16.25
N GLU A 441 3.49 -9.48 16.71
CA GLU A 441 2.25 -8.72 16.76
C GLU A 441 2.06 -7.86 15.50
N GLU A 442 0.82 -7.56 15.19
CA GLU A 442 0.47 -6.71 14.05
C GLU A 442 0.66 -5.22 14.40
N GLU A 443 1.92 -4.84 14.64
CA GLU A 443 2.32 -3.51 15.06
C GLU A 443 3.36 -2.92 14.08
N ASN A 444 3.39 -1.60 13.99
CA ASN A 444 4.44 -0.89 13.26
C ASN A 444 5.64 -0.68 14.17
N TYR A 445 6.69 -1.44 13.94
CA TYR A 445 7.90 -1.38 14.76
C TYR A 445 8.87 -0.30 14.32
N ILE A 446 9.42 0.41 15.30
CA ILE A 446 10.57 1.31 15.14
C ILE A 446 11.67 0.82 16.07
N VAL A 447 12.85 0.56 15.54
CA VAL A 447 14.05 0.20 16.30
C VAL A 447 15.03 1.36 16.25
N THR A 448 15.41 1.89 17.40
CA THR A 448 16.41 2.94 17.49
C THR A 448 17.67 2.41 18.16
N VAL A 449 18.83 2.96 17.81
CA VAL A 449 20.01 2.96 18.67
C VAL A 449 20.26 4.40 19.10
N GLU A 450 20.40 4.64 20.40
CA GLU A 450 20.47 5.99 20.96
C GLU A 450 21.42 6.07 22.17
N PRO A 451 21.96 7.27 22.48
CA PRO A 451 22.76 7.46 23.69
C PRO A 451 21.96 7.20 24.97
N ALA A 452 22.54 6.44 25.89
CA ALA A 452 21.89 6.07 27.16
C ALA A 452 22.89 5.92 28.31
N ASP A 453 22.41 5.95 29.56
CA ASP A 453 23.24 5.71 30.74
C ASP A 453 23.42 4.19 30.98
N THR A 454 24.08 3.52 30.04
CA THR A 454 24.43 2.10 30.06
C THR A 454 25.95 1.90 30.15
N ALA A 455 26.40 0.65 30.24
CA ALA A 455 27.82 0.33 30.30
C ALA A 455 28.62 0.72 29.03
N THR A 456 27.94 0.69 27.87
CA THR A 456 28.51 1.09 26.57
C THR A 456 28.24 2.55 26.26
N GLY A 457 27.30 3.19 26.95
CA GLY A 457 26.82 4.55 26.65
C GLY A 457 25.66 4.62 25.65
N TYR A 458 25.17 3.47 25.18
CA TYR A 458 24.12 3.35 24.15
C TYR A 458 23.09 2.31 24.51
N GLU A 459 21.90 2.42 23.96
CA GLU A 459 20.86 1.39 24.06
C GLU A 459 20.07 1.26 22.77
N ILE A 460 19.56 0.05 22.50
CA ILE A 460 18.59 -0.23 21.46
C ILE A 460 17.21 -0.18 22.09
N ARG A 461 16.29 0.59 21.47
CA ARG A 461 14.89 0.60 21.85
C ARG A 461 14.04 0.05 20.71
N VAL A 462 13.08 -0.80 21.09
CA VAL A 462 12.04 -1.30 20.20
C VAL A 462 10.73 -0.61 20.61
N LEU A 463 10.17 0.15 19.68
CA LEU A 463 8.98 0.98 19.87
C LEU A 463 7.85 0.45 18.96
N TYR A 464 6.60 0.42 19.46
CA TYR A 464 5.42 -0.08 18.73
C TYR A 464 4.11 0.46 19.31
#